data_06483e395f4265350bd53ea084219e2e
#
_entry.id   06483e395f4265350bd53ea084219e2e
#
_cell.length_a   1.000
_cell.length_b   1.000
_cell.length_c   1.000
_cell.angle_alpha   90.00
_cell.angle_beta   90.00
_cell.angle_gamma   90.00
#
_symmetry.space_group_name_H-M   'P 1'
#
loop_
_entity.id
_entity.type
_entity.pdbx_description
1 polymer ?
#
loop_
_entity_poly.entity_id
_entity_poly.type
_entity_poly.pdbx_seq_one_letter_code
_entity_poly.pdbx_strand_id
1 'polypeptide(L)' 'SRIAKKLCPYQFEVKSQNRMRTMWKWFRQASKNTKLEPVVVAKCNSRDPLVIIDLDHFFDLIK' A
#
# COMPACT_ATOMS: atom_id res chain seq x y z
N SER A 1 5.79 -5.67 21.86
CA SER A 1 4.80 -4.62 21.75
C SER A 1 3.56 -5.13 21.01
N ARG A 2 2.45 -4.45 21.17
CA ARG A 2 1.22 -4.81 20.46
C ARG A 2 1.39 -4.73 18.94
N ILE A 3 2.14 -3.74 18.47
CA ILE A 3 2.38 -3.57 17.05
C ILE A 3 3.19 -4.75 16.51
N ALA A 4 4.21 -5.19 17.24
CA ALA A 4 5.02 -6.30 16.78
C ALA A 4 4.20 -7.58 16.64
N LYS A 5 3.28 -7.85 17.58
CA LYS A 5 2.40 -9.01 17.49
C LYS A 5 1.45 -8.92 16.31
N LYS A 6 0.92 -7.73 16.04
CA LYS A 6 -0.02 -7.54 14.94
C LYS A 6 0.65 -7.58 13.58
N LEU A 7 1.94 -7.30 13.50
CA LEU A 7 2.69 -7.41 12.26
C LEU A 7 3.05 -8.85 11.90
N CYS A 8 2.96 -9.77 12.84
CA CYS A 8 3.01 -11.19 12.54
C CYS A 8 1.61 -11.64 12.08
N PRO A 9 1.48 -12.42 11.01
CA PRO A 9 2.50 -13.17 10.28
C PRO A 9 3.06 -12.47 9.04
N TYR A 10 3.02 -11.15 8.98
CA TYR A 10 3.43 -10.41 7.79
C TYR A 10 4.94 -10.36 7.65
N GLN A 11 5.40 -10.54 6.42
CA GLN A 11 6.80 -10.38 6.09
C GLN A 11 6.96 -9.07 5.34
N PHE A 12 7.81 -8.19 5.87
CA PHE A 12 8.02 -6.87 5.28
C PHE A 12 9.31 -6.85 4.50
N GLU A 13 9.27 -6.20 3.36
CA GLU A 13 10.44 -5.87 2.58
C GLU A 13 10.37 -4.40 2.22
N VAL A 14 11.40 -3.65 2.61
CA VAL A 14 11.46 -2.21 2.36
C VAL A 14 12.37 -1.95 1.18
N LYS A 15 11.82 -1.29 0.17
CA LYS A 15 12.58 -0.85 -1.00
C LYS A 15 12.59 0.65 -1.04
N SER A 16 13.76 1.24 -1.24
CA SER A 16 13.91 2.68 -1.39
C SER A 16 14.56 2.97 -2.74
N GLN A 17 13.78 3.54 -3.65
CA GLN A 17 14.25 3.84 -5.00
C GLN A 17 13.69 5.18 -5.47
N ASN A 18 14.47 5.88 -6.27
CA ASN A 18 14.02 7.16 -6.84
C ASN A 18 13.06 6.97 -8.02
N ARG A 19 12.86 5.75 -8.49
CA ARG A 19 12.09 5.45 -9.70
C ARG A 19 10.69 4.89 -9.41
N MET A 20 10.10 5.27 -8.28
CA MET A 20 8.75 4.82 -7.95
C MET A 20 7.67 5.82 -8.36
N ARG A 21 7.96 6.65 -9.37
CA ARG A 21 7.04 7.71 -9.80
C ARG A 21 5.69 7.19 -10.25
N THR A 22 5.67 6.06 -10.94
CA THR A 22 4.42 5.51 -11.47
C THR A 22 3.47 5.10 -10.36
N MET A 23 3.99 4.44 -9.32
CA MET A 23 3.17 4.06 -8.18
C MET A 23 2.61 5.28 -7.45
N TRP A 24 3.44 6.30 -7.25
CA TRP A 24 3.00 7.54 -6.61
C TRP A 24 1.97 8.27 -7.46
N LYS A 25 2.12 8.24 -8.77
CA LYS A 25 1.15 8.83 -9.68
C LYS A 25 -0.21 8.15 -9.55
N TRP A 26 -0.23 6.83 -9.54
CA TRP A 26 -1.46 6.08 -9.35
C TRP A 26 -2.11 6.38 -8.01
N PHE A 27 -1.30 6.43 -6.96
CA PHE A 27 -1.79 6.71 -5.61
C PHE A 27 -2.40 8.11 -5.52
N ARG A 28 -1.75 9.09 -6.12
CA ARG A 28 -2.29 10.46 -6.17
C ARG A 28 -3.61 10.51 -6.91
N GLN A 29 -3.73 9.78 -8.01
CA GLN A 29 -4.98 9.72 -8.76
C GLN A 29 -6.09 9.12 -7.91
N ALA A 30 -5.79 8.09 -7.15
CA ALA A 30 -6.77 7.44 -6.28
C ALA A 30 -7.21 8.37 -5.13
N SER A 31 -6.33 9.25 -4.67
CA SER A 31 -6.65 10.17 -3.58
C SER A 31 -7.30 11.47 -4.05
N LYS A 32 -7.38 11.69 -5.35
CA LYS A 32 -7.92 12.92 -5.93
C LYS A 32 -9.42 13.00 -5.74
N ASN A 33 -9.90 14.18 -5.34
CA ASN A 33 -11.34 14.47 -5.27
C ASN A 33 -12.14 13.56 -4.34
N THR A 34 -11.49 12.98 -3.34
CA THR A 34 -12.19 12.11 -2.40
C THR A 34 -11.61 12.30 -1.01
N LYS A 35 -12.48 12.11 -0.01
CA LYS A 35 -12.08 12.06 1.39
C LYS A 35 -11.89 10.62 1.87
N LEU A 36 -12.11 9.68 0.98
CA LEU A 36 -11.93 8.26 1.31
C LEU A 36 -10.47 7.89 1.25
N GLU A 37 -10.13 6.80 1.94
CA GLU A 37 -8.76 6.31 1.93
C GLU A 37 -8.40 5.77 0.55
N PRO A 38 -7.30 6.22 -0.05
CA PRO A 38 -6.94 5.74 -1.38
C PRO A 38 -6.37 4.33 -1.35
N VAL A 39 -6.85 3.51 -2.26
CA VAL A 39 -6.37 2.14 -2.44
C VAL A 39 -6.18 1.92 -3.93
N VAL A 40 -4.97 1.53 -4.32
CA VAL A 40 -4.66 1.23 -5.71
C VAL A 40 -4.56 -0.28 -5.87
N VAL A 41 -5.34 -0.82 -6.81
CA VAL A 41 -5.23 -2.24 -7.16
C VAL A 41 -4.47 -2.32 -8.47
N ALA A 42 -3.30 -2.94 -8.43
CA ALA A 42 -2.44 -3.10 -9.60
C ALA A 42 -2.48 -4.54 -10.07
N LYS A 43 -2.86 -4.74 -11.32
CA LYS A 43 -2.96 -6.08 -11.89
C LYS A 43 -2.07 -6.18 -13.13
N CYS A 44 -1.31 -7.26 -13.18
CA CYS A 44 -0.52 -7.60 -14.35
C CYS A 44 -1.07 -8.91 -14.93
N ASN A 45 -0.98 -9.05 -16.26
CA ASN A 45 -1.45 -10.27 -16.92
C ASN A 45 -0.75 -11.49 -16.33
N SER A 46 -1.53 -12.55 -16.09
CA SER A 46 -1.02 -13.83 -15.59
C SER A 46 -0.50 -13.79 -14.16
N ARG A 47 -0.73 -12.72 -13.42
CA ARG A 47 -0.31 -12.62 -12.03
C ARG A 47 -1.46 -12.14 -11.16
N ASP A 48 -1.39 -12.49 -9.89
CA ASP A 48 -2.37 -12.03 -8.92
C ASP A 48 -2.27 -10.52 -8.75
N PRO A 49 -3.40 -9.84 -8.53
CA PRO A 49 -3.37 -8.39 -8.29
C PRO A 49 -2.70 -8.06 -6.96
N LEU A 50 -2.07 -6.89 -6.94
CA LEU A 50 -1.45 -6.35 -5.73
C LEU A 50 -2.19 -5.09 -5.31
N VAL A 51 -2.14 -4.79 -4.02
CA VAL A 51 -2.76 -3.60 -3.46
C VAL A 51 -1.66 -2.64 -3.00
N ILE A 52 -1.82 -1.36 -3.35
CA ILE A 52 -0.92 -0.30 -2.92
C ILE A 52 -1.69 0.66 -2.02
N ILE A 53 -1.26 0.78 -0.78
CA ILE A 53 -1.83 1.71 0.19
C ILE A 53 -0.68 2.37 0.96
N ASP A 54 -0.97 3.49 1.61
CA ASP A 54 0.05 4.10 2.45
C ASP A 54 0.26 3.28 3.72
N LEU A 55 1.44 3.41 4.30
CA LEU A 55 1.84 2.58 5.43
C LEU A 55 0.96 2.83 6.66
N ASP A 56 0.60 4.09 6.92
CA ASP A 56 -0.28 4.42 8.04
C ASP A 56 -1.64 3.74 7.91
N HIS A 57 -2.21 3.73 6.71
CA HIS A 57 -3.48 3.07 6.45
C HIS A 57 -3.37 1.56 6.70
N PHE A 58 -2.28 0.96 6.26
CA PHE A 58 -2.06 -0.47 6.51
C PHE A 58 -2.03 -0.77 8.01
N PHE A 59 -1.33 0.05 8.79
CA PHE A 59 -1.29 -0.15 10.24
C PHE A 59 -2.67 0.02 10.87
N ASP A 60 -3.48 0.93 10.36
CA ASP A 60 -4.86 1.09 10.85
C ASP A 60 -5.70 -0.15 10.58
N LEU A 61 -5.52 -0.78 9.43
CA LEU A 61 -6.29 -1.96 9.06
C LEU A 61 -5.98 -3.17 9.95
N ILE A 62 -4.76 -3.27 10.44
CA ILE A 62 -4.33 -4.42 11.23
C ILE A 62 -4.36 -4.18 12.74
N LYS A 63 -4.90 -3.06 13.19
CA LYS A 63 -5.06 -2.78 14.63
C LYS A 63 -5.89 -3.83 15.34
#